data_0906f317e52b3b7ff6d029c89ac8fe25
#
_entry.id   0906f317e52b3b7ff6d029c89ac8fe25
#
_cell.length_a   1.000
_cell.length_b   1.000
_cell.length_c   1.000
_cell.angle_alpha   90.00
_cell.angle_beta   90.00
_cell.angle_gamma   90.00
#
_symmetry.space_group_name_H-M   'P 1'
#
loop_
_entity.id
_entity.type
_entity.pdbx_description
1 polymer ?
#
loop_
_entity_poly.entity_id
_entity_poly.type
_entity_poly.pdbx_seq_one_letter_code
_entity_poly.pdbx_strand_id
1 'polypeptide(L)'
;MSTQAPLALGAALHFTANPEYLSVNWESSGGGAFAVIPLNERGKLPDQIPLFRGHTAAVLDTDWNPFNDRVIASASDDGKVFIWQVPENFTLYTDAEEITHVSPVSRLTGHSRKVGQVLFNPAAENILASASGDLTIKLWDIGTGQANLSLKHPDIVQSLSWSANGAMMVTTSRDKKLRVWDVRQEKPVHEYAGHEGAKNSRAVWMGEHNRIATTGFSRMSDRQIALWEPGNKEPIGGFTSLDSISGVCMPFWDDGSNCLYLAGKGDGNIRYFEYENDKFEFLSEYKSADPQRGIAFVPRRGINVHDNEIMRAYKTVNDSYIEPISFTVPRRAETFQSDIYPPAFGSRPAMSALEWLDGKTAVAPKIDLESIYDGNAPVEVASEFKPSATTSAPAPAPAAAPAPKKAPEPAPAPTPIRSPPNVTDQKASISAMANKFQDNDVSSEDDDDDASSFEEISRPTPRAAPVQARSEPKRPSPIRTPTVALTQAKPPSPIKSPQVAASPTFPRASAAAPAAAPAPVYSGNSVVEATLEEIKHLLEEQTKIIGAQSEKIGAQSQVIGQLAAEVETLKKRVGTGSVEQGERIRQLELELEVARS
;
A
#
# COMPACT_ATOMS: atom_id res chain seq x y z
N MET A 1 -12.79 0.95 33.92
CA MET A 1 -13.27 1.94 32.96
C MET A 1 -12.17 2.07 31.93
N SER A 2 -12.33 1.46 30.77
CA SER A 2 -11.34 1.49 29.68
C SER A 2 -11.62 2.74 28.85
N THR A 3 -10.85 3.79 29.06
CA THR A 3 -10.80 4.91 28.10
C THR A 3 -9.93 4.46 26.93
N GLN A 4 -10.55 3.84 25.94
CA GLN A 4 -9.96 3.76 24.60
C GLN A 4 -9.89 5.19 24.09
N ALA A 5 -8.67 5.74 23.98
CA ALA A 5 -8.47 6.89 23.14
C ALA A 5 -8.85 6.48 21.72
N PRO A 6 -9.76 7.18 21.03
CA PRO A 6 -10.07 6.86 19.65
C PRO A 6 -8.78 7.06 18.86
N LEU A 7 -8.37 6.03 18.11
CA LEU A 7 -7.41 6.23 17.03
C LEU A 7 -8.02 7.31 16.13
N ALA A 8 -7.40 8.48 16.09
CA ALA A 8 -7.80 9.57 15.19
C ALA A 8 -7.34 9.20 13.76
N LEU A 9 -7.86 8.07 13.27
CA LEU A 9 -7.68 7.62 11.90
C LEU A 9 -8.55 8.55 11.05
N GLY A 10 -7.95 9.62 10.53
CA GLY A 10 -8.59 10.44 9.52
C GLY A 10 -9.13 9.57 8.40
N ALA A 11 -10.02 10.10 7.58
CA ALA A 11 -10.67 9.37 6.47
C ALA A 11 -9.65 8.82 5.46
N ALA A 12 -8.78 7.92 5.94
CA ALA A 12 -7.66 7.38 5.21
C ALA A 12 -8.14 6.39 4.17
N LEU A 13 -8.16 6.85 2.91
CA LEU A 13 -8.18 5.96 1.75
C LEU A 13 -6.84 5.23 1.59
N HIS A 14 -5.80 5.72 2.23
CA HIS A 14 -4.42 5.30 2.02
C HIS A 14 -3.80 4.88 3.34
N PHE A 15 -3.55 3.60 3.39
CA PHE A 15 -2.92 2.85 4.43
C PHE A 15 -1.94 1.94 3.70
N THR A 16 -0.67 2.00 4.04
CA THR A 16 0.38 1.26 3.31
C THR A 16 1.24 0.45 4.26
N ALA A 17 1.77 -0.66 3.77
CA ALA A 17 2.57 -1.60 4.53
C ALA A 17 3.83 -1.98 3.77
N ASN A 18 4.91 -2.19 4.52
CA ASN A 18 6.10 -2.89 4.06
C ASN A 18 6.45 -4.03 5.02
N PRO A 19 7.56 -4.77 4.88
CA PRO A 19 7.91 -5.85 5.79
C PRO A 19 8.11 -5.46 7.25
N GLU A 20 8.43 -4.20 7.54
CA GLU A 20 8.80 -3.72 8.88
C GLU A 20 7.75 -2.79 9.49
N TYR A 21 7.03 -2.00 8.67
CA TYR A 21 6.20 -0.90 9.14
C TYR A 21 4.84 -0.81 8.45
N LEU A 22 3.88 -0.22 9.18
CA LEU A 22 2.62 0.28 8.63
C LEU A 22 2.65 1.82 8.63
N SER A 23 2.11 2.44 7.59
CA SER A 23 1.85 3.89 7.56
C SER A 23 0.35 4.15 7.60
N VAL A 24 -0.08 5.03 8.50
CA VAL A 24 -1.48 5.37 8.74
C VAL A 24 -1.63 6.87 8.76
N ASN A 25 -2.47 7.43 7.90
CA ASN A 25 -2.79 8.85 7.94
C ASN A 25 -3.43 9.21 9.29
N TRP A 26 -2.99 10.33 9.89
CA TRP A 26 -3.37 10.72 11.24
C TRP A 26 -4.03 12.09 11.25
N GLU A 27 -5.21 12.18 11.85
CA GLU A 27 -5.83 13.48 12.09
C GLU A 27 -5.12 14.19 13.23
N SER A 28 -4.50 15.31 12.94
CA SER A 28 -3.88 16.14 13.97
C SER A 28 -4.27 17.60 13.80
N SER A 29 -4.52 18.28 14.92
CA SER A 29 -4.73 19.74 14.90
C SER A 29 -3.43 20.44 14.48
N GLY A 30 -3.51 21.40 13.57
CA GLY A 30 -2.38 22.25 13.18
C GLY A 30 -1.54 21.76 12.00
N GLY A 31 -2.05 20.86 11.17
CA GLY A 31 -1.40 20.38 9.93
C GLY A 31 -1.51 18.88 9.72
N GLY A 32 -1.04 18.43 8.56
CA GLY A 32 -1.08 17.01 8.18
C GLY A 32 0.04 16.22 8.87
N ALA A 33 -0.32 15.06 9.36
CA ALA A 33 0.59 14.09 9.94
C ALA A 33 0.20 12.67 9.53
N PHE A 34 1.12 11.73 9.68
CA PHE A 34 0.83 10.30 9.63
C PHE A 34 1.63 9.58 10.71
N ALA A 35 1.17 8.41 11.10
CA ALA A 35 1.84 7.53 12.03
C ALA A 35 2.57 6.43 11.26
N VAL A 36 3.74 6.03 11.74
CA VAL A 36 4.44 4.81 11.34
C VAL A 36 4.39 3.86 12.52
N ILE A 37 3.96 2.63 12.29
CA ILE A 37 3.78 1.61 13.31
C ILE A 37 4.68 0.43 12.98
N PRO A 38 5.69 0.12 13.82
CA PRO A 38 6.50 -1.09 13.65
C PRO A 38 5.65 -2.36 13.78
N LEU A 39 5.79 -3.32 12.86
CA LEU A 39 5.00 -4.56 12.84
C LEU A 39 5.29 -5.51 14.01
N ASN A 40 6.44 -5.36 14.66
CA ASN A 40 6.82 -6.09 15.86
C ASN A 40 6.20 -5.51 17.13
N GLU A 41 5.73 -4.26 17.12
CA GLU A 41 5.06 -3.62 18.25
C GLU A 41 3.55 -3.83 18.16
N ARG A 42 3.06 -4.85 18.86
CA ARG A 42 1.66 -5.26 18.85
C ARG A 42 0.96 -4.85 20.15
N GLY A 43 -0.35 -4.67 20.08
CA GLY A 43 -1.18 -4.39 21.27
C GLY A 43 -1.80 -3.00 21.24
N LYS A 44 -2.08 -2.45 22.42
CA LYS A 44 -2.65 -1.10 22.55
C LYS A 44 -1.58 -0.06 22.30
N LEU A 45 -1.86 0.88 21.40
CA LEU A 45 -0.98 2.04 21.17
C LEU A 45 -0.90 2.90 22.43
N PRO A 46 0.27 3.51 22.73
CA PRO A 46 0.40 4.53 23.75
C PRO A 46 -0.57 5.71 23.50
N ASP A 47 -0.95 6.41 24.57
CA ASP A 47 -1.86 7.57 24.46
C ASP A 47 -1.24 8.71 23.62
N GLN A 48 0.06 8.77 23.56
CA GLN A 48 0.84 9.68 22.71
C GLN A 48 1.90 8.89 21.98
N ILE A 49 2.05 9.14 20.67
CA ILE A 49 3.02 8.46 19.81
C ILE A 49 3.83 9.48 18.99
N PRO A 50 5.07 9.13 18.60
CA PRO A 50 5.83 9.93 17.65
C PRO A 50 5.10 9.93 16.29
N LEU A 51 4.83 11.11 15.76
CA LEU A 51 4.18 11.30 14.47
C LEU A 51 5.18 11.89 13.46
N PHE A 52 4.96 11.57 12.19
CA PHE A 52 5.65 12.18 11.06
C PHE A 52 4.92 13.47 10.71
N ARG A 53 5.49 14.62 11.11
CA ARG A 53 4.87 15.94 11.00
C ARG A 53 5.69 16.90 10.14
N GLY A 54 5.02 17.65 9.25
CA GLY A 54 5.69 18.64 8.40
C GLY A 54 4.76 19.28 7.37
N HIS A 55 3.70 18.57 6.97
CA HIS A 55 2.69 19.12 6.07
C HIS A 55 1.83 20.17 6.76
N THR A 56 1.38 21.16 5.98
CA THR A 56 0.50 22.25 6.46
C THR A 56 -0.98 21.96 6.26
N ALA A 57 -1.31 20.87 5.57
CA ALA A 57 -2.67 20.37 5.37
C ALA A 57 -2.68 18.83 5.44
N ALA A 58 -3.86 18.20 5.38
CA ALA A 58 -4.03 16.75 5.54
C ALA A 58 -3.11 15.94 4.61
N VAL A 59 -2.52 14.87 5.13
CA VAL A 59 -1.84 13.86 4.33
C VAL A 59 -2.91 13.02 3.63
N LEU A 60 -2.81 12.91 2.31
CA LEU A 60 -3.78 12.22 1.49
C LEU A 60 -3.32 10.81 1.12
N ASP A 61 -2.02 10.63 0.89
CA ASP A 61 -1.44 9.36 0.49
C ASP A 61 -0.02 9.19 1.03
N THR A 62 0.39 7.94 1.23
CA THR A 62 1.77 7.56 1.56
C THR A 62 2.15 6.32 0.78
N ASP A 63 3.45 6.19 0.43
CA ASP A 63 3.98 4.99 -0.21
C ASP A 63 5.40 4.69 0.28
N TRP A 64 5.69 3.42 0.49
CA TRP A 64 7.00 2.94 0.93
C TRP A 64 7.95 2.74 -0.24
N ASN A 65 9.21 3.11 -0.04
CA ASN A 65 10.26 2.82 -1.02
C ASN A 65 10.44 1.29 -1.13
N PRO A 66 10.33 0.70 -2.34
CA PRO A 66 10.43 -0.74 -2.51
C PRO A 66 11.83 -1.30 -2.21
N PHE A 67 12.84 -0.45 -2.19
CA PHE A 67 14.25 -0.83 -2.03
C PHE A 67 14.82 -0.48 -0.64
N ASN A 68 14.13 0.37 0.12
CA ASN A 68 14.55 0.76 1.46
C ASN A 68 13.31 0.89 2.36
N ASP A 69 13.10 -0.11 3.23
CA ASP A 69 11.93 -0.19 4.11
C ASP A 69 11.83 0.96 5.12
N ARG A 70 12.89 1.75 5.30
CA ARG A 70 12.91 2.92 6.19
C ARG A 70 12.61 4.24 5.49
N VAL A 71 12.37 4.24 4.18
CA VAL A 71 12.05 5.44 3.41
C VAL A 71 10.59 5.42 2.97
N ILE A 72 9.88 6.50 3.26
CA ILE A 72 8.48 6.68 2.88
C ILE A 72 8.25 8.05 2.26
N ALA A 73 7.40 8.11 1.23
CA ALA A 73 6.90 9.35 0.63
C ALA A 73 5.50 9.65 1.15
N SER A 74 5.17 10.93 1.29
CA SER A 74 3.81 11.39 1.62
C SER A 74 3.33 12.48 0.67
N ALA A 75 2.05 12.44 0.31
CA ALA A 75 1.36 13.44 -0.48
C ALA A 75 0.31 14.16 0.37
N SER A 76 0.09 15.45 0.13
CA SER A 76 -0.79 16.26 0.96
C SER A 76 -1.66 17.22 0.16
N ASP A 77 -2.74 17.64 0.79
CA ASP A 77 -3.62 18.72 0.30
C ASP A 77 -2.91 20.08 0.22
N ASP A 78 -1.73 20.23 0.85
CA ASP A 78 -0.86 21.42 0.73
C ASP A 78 -0.12 21.51 -0.61
N GLY A 79 -0.32 20.56 -1.52
CA GLY A 79 0.31 20.53 -2.85
C GLY A 79 1.77 20.10 -2.86
N LYS A 80 2.26 19.52 -1.78
CA LYS A 80 3.66 19.09 -1.64
C LYS A 80 3.76 17.58 -1.46
N VAL A 81 4.93 17.07 -1.80
CA VAL A 81 5.35 15.69 -1.51
C VAL A 81 6.58 15.74 -0.61
N PHE A 82 6.55 15.01 0.49
CA PHE A 82 7.68 14.92 1.40
C PHE A 82 8.25 13.52 1.42
N ILE A 83 9.57 13.45 1.60
CA ILE A 83 10.30 12.20 1.81
C ILE A 83 10.74 12.16 3.26
N TRP A 84 10.55 11.00 3.88
CA TRP A 84 10.86 10.77 5.28
C TRP A 84 11.75 9.55 5.41
N GLN A 85 12.53 9.55 6.46
CA GLN A 85 13.30 8.38 6.87
C GLN A 85 12.90 7.99 8.29
N VAL A 86 12.55 6.73 8.49
CA VAL A 86 12.29 6.18 9.81
C VAL A 86 13.62 6.16 10.58
N PRO A 87 13.70 6.78 11.77
CA PRO A 87 14.92 6.79 12.57
C PRO A 87 15.40 5.39 12.94
N GLU A 88 16.70 5.23 13.21
CA GLU A 88 17.23 4.01 13.79
C GLU A 88 16.64 3.77 15.16
N ASN A 89 16.32 2.50 15.46
CA ASN A 89 15.67 2.11 16.72
C ASN A 89 14.34 2.85 16.98
N PHE A 90 13.60 3.16 15.90
CA PHE A 90 12.30 3.81 16.03
C PHE A 90 11.32 2.89 16.77
N THR A 91 10.68 3.43 17.80
CA THR A 91 9.65 2.75 18.62
C THR A 91 8.52 3.72 18.94
N LEU A 92 7.32 3.19 19.14
CA LEU A 92 6.15 3.95 19.62
C LEU A 92 6.19 4.18 21.14
N TYR A 93 6.96 3.36 21.85
CA TYR A 93 7.08 3.43 23.31
C TYR A 93 8.31 4.25 23.68
N THR A 94 8.10 5.36 24.38
CA THR A 94 9.18 6.22 24.87
C THR A 94 8.92 6.60 26.31
N ASP A 95 9.99 6.59 27.13
CA ASP A 95 9.95 7.07 28.52
C ASP A 95 10.24 8.59 28.60
N ALA A 96 10.42 9.27 27.45
CA ALA A 96 10.66 10.70 27.41
C ALA A 96 9.40 11.49 27.80
N GLU A 97 9.56 12.55 28.61
CA GLU A 97 8.45 13.44 29.00
C GLU A 97 7.86 14.16 27.78
N GLU A 98 8.67 14.47 26.77
CA GLU A 98 8.25 15.09 25.51
C GLU A 98 8.52 14.16 24.33
N ILE A 99 7.49 13.93 23.52
CA ILE A 99 7.60 13.11 22.33
C ILE A 99 8.22 13.91 21.18
N THR A 100 9.32 13.41 20.66
CA THR A 100 9.96 13.98 19.46
C THR A 100 9.27 13.47 18.21
N HIS A 101 8.69 14.39 17.43
CA HIS A 101 8.10 14.08 16.14
C HIS A 101 9.17 14.00 15.04
N VAL A 102 8.95 13.14 14.05
CA VAL A 102 9.86 12.98 12.91
C VAL A 102 9.60 14.08 11.89
N SER A 103 10.67 14.71 11.41
CA SER A 103 10.64 15.75 10.37
C SER A 103 11.03 15.16 9.00
N PRO A 104 10.53 15.72 7.88
CA PRO A 104 10.87 15.23 6.55
C PRO A 104 12.35 15.51 6.22
N VAL A 105 12.99 14.54 5.54
CA VAL A 105 14.37 14.68 5.05
C VAL A 105 14.44 15.44 3.73
N SER A 106 13.38 15.38 2.91
CA SER A 106 13.30 16.15 1.66
C SER A 106 11.88 16.65 1.41
N ARG A 107 11.77 17.75 0.67
CA ARG A 107 10.50 18.41 0.34
C ARG A 107 10.46 18.71 -1.14
N LEU A 108 9.59 17.99 -1.87
CA LEU A 108 9.38 18.15 -3.29
C LEU A 108 8.24 19.14 -3.53
N THR A 109 8.55 20.26 -4.15
CA THR A 109 7.60 21.34 -4.43
C THR A 109 7.50 21.58 -5.93
N GLY A 110 6.30 21.76 -6.46
CA GLY A 110 6.12 21.98 -7.90
C GLY A 110 4.69 21.70 -8.40
N HIS A 111 3.85 21.06 -7.60
CA HIS A 111 2.41 21.01 -7.87
C HIS A 111 1.74 22.27 -7.36
N SER A 112 0.71 22.76 -8.12
CA SER A 112 -0.05 23.96 -7.78
C SER A 112 -1.34 23.67 -7.02
N ARG A 113 -1.73 22.40 -6.91
CA ARG A 113 -2.91 21.93 -6.18
C ARG A 113 -2.56 20.69 -5.38
N LYS A 114 -3.52 20.22 -4.57
CA LYS A 114 -3.39 19.02 -3.74
C LYS A 114 -2.79 17.85 -4.50
N VAL A 115 -1.93 17.11 -3.85
CA VAL A 115 -1.36 15.87 -4.36
C VAL A 115 -2.14 14.71 -3.73
N GLY A 116 -2.86 13.97 -4.57
CA GLY A 116 -3.76 12.91 -4.12
C GLY A 116 -3.12 11.54 -4.04
N GLN A 117 -2.04 11.31 -4.78
CA GLN A 117 -1.37 10.00 -4.83
C GLN A 117 0.13 10.15 -5.04
N VAL A 118 0.89 9.25 -4.42
CA VAL A 118 2.33 9.03 -4.64
C VAL A 118 2.58 7.54 -4.83
N LEU A 119 3.56 7.21 -5.68
CA LEU A 119 3.93 5.82 -5.93
C LEU A 119 5.38 5.73 -6.38
N PHE A 120 6.21 4.95 -5.66
CA PHE A 120 7.58 4.68 -6.06
C PHE A 120 7.64 3.80 -7.31
N ASN A 121 8.70 4.01 -8.09
CA ASN A 121 9.00 3.15 -9.22
C ASN A 121 9.49 1.77 -8.73
N PRO A 122 8.95 0.65 -9.26
CA PRO A 122 9.29 -0.69 -8.76
C PRO A 122 10.64 -1.22 -9.28
N ALA A 123 11.31 -0.52 -10.19
CA ALA A 123 12.54 -0.98 -10.82
C ALA A 123 13.71 -0.01 -10.68
N ALA A 124 13.45 1.30 -10.68
CA ALA A 124 14.47 2.34 -10.63
C ALA A 124 14.56 2.95 -9.23
N GLU A 125 15.79 3.03 -8.72
CA GLU A 125 16.09 3.69 -7.45
C GLU A 125 15.72 5.18 -7.51
N ASN A 126 15.18 5.70 -6.42
CA ASN A 126 14.91 7.13 -6.20
C ASN A 126 13.91 7.78 -7.19
N ILE A 127 13.17 7.01 -7.98
CA ILE A 127 12.13 7.55 -8.86
C ILE A 127 10.76 7.45 -8.17
N LEU A 128 10.06 8.58 -8.09
CA LEU A 128 8.74 8.70 -7.48
C LEU A 128 7.77 9.38 -8.44
N ALA A 129 6.56 8.84 -8.57
CA ALA A 129 5.44 9.49 -9.25
C ALA A 129 4.53 10.19 -8.24
N SER A 130 3.99 11.37 -8.59
CA SER A 130 2.95 12.05 -7.82
C SER A 130 1.85 12.56 -8.73
N ALA A 131 0.58 12.27 -8.39
CA ALA A 131 -0.59 12.72 -9.12
C ALA A 131 -1.33 13.82 -8.36
N SER A 132 -1.62 14.95 -9.05
CA SER A 132 -2.19 16.13 -8.42
C SER A 132 -3.50 16.58 -9.07
N GLY A 133 -4.29 17.31 -8.27
CA GLY A 133 -5.46 18.06 -8.75
C GLY A 133 -5.12 19.20 -9.74
N ASP A 134 -3.85 19.44 -10.02
CA ASP A 134 -3.41 20.32 -11.11
C ASP A 134 -3.41 19.63 -12.49
N LEU A 135 -3.95 18.41 -12.55
CA LEU A 135 -4.09 17.59 -13.74
C LEU A 135 -2.75 17.10 -14.30
N THR A 136 -1.72 17.03 -13.47
CA THR A 136 -0.41 16.48 -13.86
C THR A 136 0.01 15.33 -12.97
N ILE A 137 0.73 14.39 -13.56
CA ILE A 137 1.58 13.47 -12.83
C ILE A 137 3.02 13.94 -13.02
N LYS A 138 3.74 14.16 -11.94
CA LYS A 138 5.16 14.49 -11.96
C LYS A 138 5.99 13.29 -11.55
N LEU A 139 7.13 13.11 -12.25
CA LEU A 139 8.11 12.09 -11.95
C LEU A 139 9.34 12.77 -11.38
N TRP A 140 9.67 12.41 -10.16
CA TRP A 140 10.73 13.01 -9.38
C TRP A 140 11.91 12.07 -9.25
N ASP A 141 13.09 12.62 -9.32
CA ASP A 141 14.26 12.02 -8.72
C ASP A 141 14.37 12.55 -7.28
N ILE A 142 14.10 11.71 -6.29
CA ILE A 142 14.12 12.12 -4.88
C ILE A 142 15.54 12.41 -4.36
N GLY A 143 16.57 11.88 -5.02
CA GLY A 143 17.97 12.17 -4.69
C GLY A 143 18.36 13.61 -5.03
N THR A 144 17.88 14.15 -6.15
CA THR A 144 18.10 15.55 -6.57
C THR A 144 16.98 16.50 -6.14
N GLY A 145 15.81 15.96 -5.79
CA GLY A 145 14.61 16.73 -5.47
C GLY A 145 13.93 17.40 -6.67
N GLN A 146 14.29 17.03 -7.89
CA GLN A 146 13.77 17.64 -9.12
C GLN A 146 12.68 16.82 -9.79
N ALA A 147 11.67 17.50 -10.36
CA ALA A 147 10.69 16.90 -11.25
C ALA A 147 11.25 16.85 -12.67
N ASN A 148 11.64 15.68 -13.13
CA ASN A 148 12.28 15.53 -14.44
C ASN A 148 11.25 15.40 -15.58
N LEU A 149 10.09 14.81 -15.31
CA LEU A 149 9.05 14.55 -16.29
C LEU A 149 7.68 14.97 -15.74
N SER A 150 6.76 15.36 -16.65
CA SER A 150 5.40 15.76 -16.29
C SER A 150 4.41 15.28 -17.34
N LEU A 151 3.48 14.41 -16.92
CA LEU A 151 2.43 13.84 -17.76
C LEU A 151 1.13 14.64 -17.54
N LYS A 152 0.63 15.29 -18.60
CA LYS A 152 -0.59 16.10 -18.53
C LYS A 152 -1.84 15.27 -18.81
N HIS A 153 -2.83 15.38 -17.95
CA HIS A 153 -4.12 14.72 -18.08
C HIS A 153 -5.23 15.74 -18.37
N PRO A 154 -6.29 15.36 -19.10
CA PRO A 154 -7.45 16.23 -19.33
C PRO A 154 -8.30 16.44 -18.07
N ASP A 155 -8.28 15.48 -17.15
CA ASP A 155 -9.07 15.50 -15.92
C ASP A 155 -8.32 14.84 -14.75
N ILE A 156 -8.87 14.94 -13.54
CA ILE A 156 -8.25 14.44 -12.30
C ILE A 156 -7.93 12.96 -12.41
N VAL A 157 -6.69 12.59 -12.09
CA VAL A 157 -6.24 11.20 -12.01
C VAL A 157 -6.84 10.56 -10.77
N GLN A 158 -7.45 9.39 -10.94
CA GLN A 158 -8.10 8.62 -9.88
C GLN A 158 -7.24 7.46 -9.37
N SER A 159 -6.41 6.87 -10.23
CA SER A 159 -5.41 5.89 -9.83
C SER A 159 -4.26 5.87 -10.82
N LEU A 160 -3.11 5.39 -10.34
CA LEU A 160 -1.92 5.14 -11.14
C LEU A 160 -1.27 3.83 -10.70
N SER A 161 -0.65 3.11 -11.64
CA SER A 161 0.12 1.90 -11.35
C SER A 161 1.25 1.73 -12.36
N TRP A 162 2.41 1.31 -11.88
CA TRP A 162 3.59 1.06 -12.71
C TRP A 162 3.56 -0.35 -13.31
N SER A 163 4.16 -0.50 -14.50
CA SER A 163 4.61 -1.80 -14.99
C SER A 163 5.80 -2.29 -14.16
N ALA A 164 6.04 -3.61 -14.10
CA ALA A 164 7.12 -4.20 -13.31
C ALA A 164 8.52 -3.64 -13.62
N ASN A 165 8.77 -3.24 -14.85
CA ASN A 165 10.04 -2.64 -15.29
C ASN A 165 10.10 -1.11 -15.10
N GLY A 166 9.06 -0.50 -14.54
CA GLY A 166 9.01 0.93 -14.25
C GLY A 166 9.04 1.86 -15.48
N ALA A 167 8.92 1.35 -16.70
CA ALA A 167 8.95 2.16 -17.92
C ALA A 167 7.57 2.62 -18.38
N MET A 168 6.53 1.84 -18.06
CA MET A 168 5.15 2.13 -18.41
C MET A 168 4.33 2.42 -17.17
N MET A 169 3.28 3.21 -17.35
CA MET A 169 2.31 3.52 -16.29
C MET A 169 0.90 3.43 -16.84
N VAL A 170 -0.02 2.89 -16.07
CA VAL A 170 -1.45 2.97 -16.34
C VAL A 170 -2.09 3.98 -15.41
N THR A 171 -3.02 4.77 -15.94
CA THR A 171 -3.79 5.75 -15.16
C THR A 171 -5.27 5.66 -15.49
N THR A 172 -6.12 5.83 -14.47
CA THR A 172 -7.53 6.12 -14.64
C THR A 172 -7.80 7.57 -14.24
N SER A 173 -8.74 8.23 -14.89
CA SER A 173 -9.11 9.62 -14.60
C SER A 173 -10.62 9.84 -14.60
N ARG A 174 -11.07 10.94 -14.00
CA ARG A 174 -12.48 11.27 -13.85
C ARG A 174 -13.24 11.38 -15.18
N ASP A 175 -12.54 11.63 -16.29
CA ASP A 175 -13.09 11.58 -17.66
C ASP A 175 -13.46 10.16 -18.13
N LYS A 176 -13.42 9.17 -17.23
CA LYS A 176 -13.78 7.75 -17.47
C LYS A 176 -12.87 7.06 -18.50
N LYS A 177 -11.64 7.54 -18.65
CA LYS A 177 -10.67 6.96 -19.56
C LYS A 177 -9.55 6.25 -18.82
N LEU A 178 -9.13 5.14 -19.41
CA LEU A 178 -7.93 4.40 -19.08
C LEU A 178 -6.82 4.83 -20.04
N ARG A 179 -5.66 5.23 -19.52
CA ARG A 179 -4.50 5.64 -20.34
C ARG A 179 -3.29 4.81 -19.95
N VAL A 180 -2.57 4.41 -20.98
CA VAL A 180 -1.26 3.74 -20.85
C VAL A 180 -0.20 4.70 -21.35
N TRP A 181 0.80 4.95 -20.55
CA TRP A 181 1.88 5.89 -20.79
C TRP A 181 3.20 5.14 -20.91
N ASP A 182 3.97 5.44 -21.93
CA ASP A 182 5.40 5.40 -21.81
C ASP A 182 5.80 6.69 -21.09
N VAL A 183 6.23 6.59 -19.85
CA VAL A 183 6.38 7.75 -18.95
C VAL A 183 7.47 8.74 -19.39
N ARG A 184 8.30 8.35 -20.37
CA ARG A 184 9.32 9.18 -21.01
C ARG A 184 8.76 10.00 -22.19
N GLN A 185 7.47 9.81 -22.51
CA GLN A 185 6.79 10.51 -23.59
C GLN A 185 5.76 11.49 -23.03
N GLU A 186 5.55 12.60 -23.74
CA GLU A 186 4.59 13.64 -23.33
C GLU A 186 3.12 13.24 -23.51
N LYS A 187 2.85 12.22 -24.32
CA LYS A 187 1.49 11.78 -24.66
C LYS A 187 1.29 10.32 -24.29
N PRO A 188 0.06 9.93 -23.91
CA PRO A 188 -0.23 8.53 -23.67
C PRO A 188 -0.03 7.71 -24.96
N VAL A 189 0.53 6.52 -24.82
CA VAL A 189 0.70 5.57 -25.92
C VAL A 189 -0.66 5.03 -26.34
N HIS A 190 -1.52 4.77 -25.36
CA HIS A 190 -2.87 4.27 -25.59
C HIS A 190 -3.87 5.00 -24.70
N GLU A 191 -5.07 5.20 -25.24
CA GLU A 191 -6.22 5.76 -24.53
C GLU A 191 -7.47 4.94 -24.87
N TYR A 192 -8.18 4.49 -23.83
CA TYR A 192 -9.35 3.63 -23.95
C TYR A 192 -10.53 4.22 -23.19
N ALA A 193 -11.75 3.89 -23.59
CA ALA A 193 -12.93 4.11 -22.78
C ALA A 193 -12.93 3.10 -21.62
N GLY A 194 -12.90 3.60 -20.38
CA GLY A 194 -12.95 2.80 -19.17
C GLY A 194 -14.38 2.51 -18.70
N HIS A 195 -14.53 2.29 -17.39
CA HIS A 195 -15.82 2.06 -16.75
C HIS A 195 -16.75 3.28 -16.90
N GLU A 196 -18.03 3.04 -17.21
CA GLU A 196 -18.99 4.10 -17.54
C GLU A 196 -19.63 4.78 -16.32
N GLY A 197 -19.48 4.21 -15.11
CA GLY A 197 -20.04 4.77 -13.88
C GLY A 197 -19.47 6.13 -13.51
N ALA A 198 -20.18 6.87 -12.65
CA ALA A 198 -19.76 8.18 -12.18
C ALA A 198 -18.68 8.10 -11.10
N LYS A 199 -18.65 7.00 -10.34
CA LYS A 199 -17.71 6.78 -9.24
C LYS A 199 -16.31 6.44 -9.74
N ASN A 200 -15.32 6.66 -8.86
CA ASN A 200 -13.91 6.44 -9.17
C ASN A 200 -13.62 5.02 -9.64
N SER A 201 -12.83 4.91 -10.70
CA SER A 201 -12.23 3.65 -11.16
C SER A 201 -10.80 3.51 -10.63
N ARG A 202 -10.33 2.27 -10.53
CA ARG A 202 -8.97 1.92 -10.13
C ARG A 202 -8.34 1.01 -11.15
N ALA A 203 -7.03 1.08 -11.27
CA ALA A 203 -6.26 0.19 -12.14
C ALA A 203 -5.02 -0.31 -11.39
N VAL A 204 -4.64 -1.55 -11.68
CA VAL A 204 -3.37 -2.14 -11.28
C VAL A 204 -2.73 -2.81 -12.48
N TRP A 205 -1.44 -2.58 -12.68
CA TRP A 205 -0.63 -3.34 -13.63
C TRP A 205 -0.32 -4.71 -13.01
N MET A 206 -0.52 -5.78 -13.76
CA MET A 206 -0.38 -7.14 -13.26
C MET A 206 1.08 -7.60 -13.35
N GLY A 207 1.95 -6.97 -12.58
CA GLY A 207 3.36 -7.32 -12.45
C GLY A 207 4.10 -7.49 -13.76
N GLU A 208 4.70 -8.65 -13.98
CA GLU A 208 5.42 -8.98 -15.20
C GLU A 208 4.49 -9.38 -16.37
N HIS A 209 3.20 -9.61 -16.10
CA HIS A 209 2.23 -9.81 -17.16
C HIS A 209 2.01 -8.50 -17.92
N ASN A 210 1.95 -8.55 -19.23
CA ASN A 210 1.53 -7.40 -20.02
C ASN A 210 0.00 -7.27 -19.99
N ARG A 211 -0.54 -7.15 -18.78
CA ARG A 211 -1.98 -7.07 -18.49
C ARG A 211 -2.25 -6.01 -17.44
N ILE A 212 -3.45 -5.45 -17.50
CA ILE A 212 -3.94 -4.44 -16.56
C ILE A 212 -5.29 -4.90 -16.07
N ALA A 213 -5.47 -4.95 -14.75
CA ALA A 213 -6.78 -5.14 -14.13
C ALA A 213 -7.36 -3.79 -13.75
N THR A 214 -8.65 -3.57 -14.03
CA THR A 214 -9.36 -2.36 -13.61
C THR A 214 -10.61 -2.73 -12.84
N THR A 215 -10.95 -1.89 -11.86
CA THR A 215 -12.23 -1.93 -11.17
C THR A 215 -12.93 -0.60 -11.35
N GLY A 216 -14.25 -0.62 -11.39
CA GLY A 216 -15.07 0.57 -11.55
C GLY A 216 -16.55 0.24 -11.43
N PHE A 217 -17.37 1.08 -12.03
CA PHE A 217 -18.82 0.96 -11.92
C PHE A 217 -19.48 0.96 -13.31
N SER A 218 -20.60 0.23 -13.43
CA SER A 218 -21.51 0.34 -14.55
C SER A 218 -22.30 1.66 -14.50
N ARG A 219 -23.06 1.99 -15.55
CA ARG A 219 -24.04 3.09 -15.51
C ARG A 219 -25.09 2.91 -14.42
N MET A 220 -25.40 1.67 -14.05
CA MET A 220 -26.35 1.33 -13.00
C MET A 220 -25.70 1.29 -11.61
N SER A 221 -24.43 1.71 -11.50
CA SER A 221 -23.65 1.71 -10.27
C SER A 221 -23.31 0.32 -9.70
N ASP A 222 -23.32 -0.74 -10.51
CA ASP A 222 -22.80 -2.05 -10.12
C ASP A 222 -21.27 -2.04 -10.22
N ARG A 223 -20.61 -2.63 -9.24
CA ARG A 223 -19.15 -2.79 -9.29
C ARG A 223 -18.78 -3.78 -10.40
N GLN A 224 -17.77 -3.42 -11.17
CA GLN A 224 -17.27 -4.21 -12.29
C GLN A 224 -15.76 -4.37 -12.22
N ILE A 225 -15.28 -5.46 -12.79
CA ILE A 225 -13.88 -5.73 -13.07
C ILE A 225 -13.68 -5.86 -14.58
N ALA A 226 -12.52 -5.48 -15.08
CA ALA A 226 -12.14 -5.72 -16.47
C ALA A 226 -10.63 -6.01 -16.58
N LEU A 227 -10.29 -6.85 -17.54
CA LEU A 227 -8.92 -7.21 -17.89
C LEU A 227 -8.56 -6.57 -19.22
N TRP A 228 -7.39 -5.93 -19.29
CA TRP A 228 -6.93 -5.23 -20.49
C TRP A 228 -5.57 -5.72 -20.94
N GLU A 229 -5.39 -5.75 -22.24
CA GLU A 229 -4.08 -5.87 -22.88
C GLU A 229 -3.69 -4.51 -23.45
N PRO A 230 -2.51 -3.95 -23.08
CA PRO A 230 -2.02 -2.72 -23.70
C PRO A 230 -1.95 -2.84 -25.23
N GLY A 231 -2.60 -1.93 -25.94
CA GLY A 231 -2.73 -1.98 -27.40
C GLY A 231 -4.12 -2.36 -27.90
N ASN A 232 -4.92 -3.10 -27.13
CA ASN A 232 -6.29 -3.44 -27.49
C ASN A 232 -7.27 -2.38 -26.99
N LYS A 233 -8.25 -2.00 -27.84
CA LYS A 233 -9.21 -0.92 -27.53
C LYS A 233 -10.29 -1.33 -26.54
N GLU A 234 -10.54 -2.60 -26.40
CA GLU A 234 -11.60 -3.16 -25.56
C GLU A 234 -11.00 -4.13 -24.53
N PRO A 235 -11.62 -4.28 -23.36
CA PRO A 235 -11.17 -5.22 -22.37
C PRO A 235 -11.41 -6.66 -22.82
N ILE A 236 -10.50 -7.54 -22.44
CA ILE A 236 -10.60 -8.99 -22.72
C ILE A 236 -11.83 -9.54 -21.98
N GLY A 237 -12.75 -10.11 -22.71
CA GLY A 237 -14.01 -10.65 -22.15
C GLY A 237 -15.03 -9.59 -21.72
N GLY A 238 -14.76 -8.30 -21.94
CA GLY A 238 -15.65 -7.20 -21.57
C GLY A 238 -15.60 -6.84 -20.08
N PHE A 239 -16.62 -6.13 -19.60
CA PHE A 239 -16.76 -5.75 -18.19
C PHE A 239 -17.58 -6.80 -17.44
N THR A 240 -16.99 -7.45 -16.45
CA THR A 240 -17.65 -8.45 -15.59
C THR A 240 -18.21 -7.80 -14.34
N SER A 241 -19.52 -7.95 -14.10
CA SER A 241 -20.17 -7.44 -12.88
C SER A 241 -19.76 -8.26 -11.66
N LEU A 242 -19.43 -7.58 -10.56
CA LEU A 242 -19.08 -8.20 -9.27
C LEU A 242 -20.28 -8.22 -8.31
N ASP A 243 -20.86 -7.06 -8.07
CA ASP A 243 -21.98 -6.84 -7.15
C ASP A 243 -22.52 -5.40 -7.27
N SER A 244 -23.50 -5.04 -6.42
CA SER A 244 -24.10 -3.70 -6.37
C SER A 244 -23.70 -2.86 -5.16
N ILE A 245 -22.59 -3.19 -4.48
CA ILE A 245 -22.09 -2.43 -3.33
C ILE A 245 -21.55 -1.09 -3.81
N SER A 246 -21.86 -0.01 -3.07
CA SER A 246 -21.56 1.36 -3.50
C SER A 246 -20.09 1.79 -3.32
N GLY A 247 -19.31 1.09 -2.51
CA GLY A 247 -17.91 1.43 -2.20
C GLY A 247 -16.96 1.13 -3.37
N VAL A 248 -15.97 2.00 -3.57
CA VAL A 248 -14.92 1.76 -4.58
C VAL A 248 -14.16 0.48 -4.24
N CYS A 249 -13.94 -0.36 -5.24
CA CYS A 249 -13.19 -1.59 -5.12
C CYS A 249 -11.71 -1.34 -5.45
N MET A 250 -10.81 -1.66 -4.52
CA MET A 250 -9.36 -1.48 -4.65
C MET A 250 -8.73 -2.80 -5.13
N PRO A 251 -8.07 -2.82 -6.30
CA PRO A 251 -7.38 -4.00 -6.79
C PRO A 251 -5.93 -4.04 -6.29
N PHE A 252 -5.48 -5.23 -5.88
CA PHE A 252 -4.09 -5.53 -5.51
C PHE A 252 -3.65 -6.79 -6.23
N TRP A 253 -2.52 -6.70 -6.91
CA TRP A 253 -1.95 -7.82 -7.66
C TRP A 253 -0.80 -8.47 -6.90
N ASP A 254 -0.77 -9.78 -6.87
CA ASP A 254 0.34 -10.57 -6.34
C ASP A 254 0.94 -11.46 -7.42
N ASP A 255 2.18 -11.16 -7.82
CA ASP A 255 2.90 -11.91 -8.85
C ASP A 255 3.19 -13.36 -8.44
N GLY A 256 3.37 -13.60 -7.15
CA GLY A 256 3.79 -14.91 -6.67
C GLY A 256 2.67 -15.94 -6.65
N SER A 257 1.42 -15.54 -6.45
CA SER A 257 0.26 -16.44 -6.53
C SER A 257 -0.54 -16.28 -7.82
N ASN A 258 -0.16 -15.36 -8.70
CA ASN A 258 -0.97 -14.93 -9.86
C ASN A 258 -2.41 -14.56 -9.46
N CYS A 259 -2.57 -13.94 -8.29
CA CYS A 259 -3.87 -13.62 -7.74
C CYS A 259 -4.14 -12.12 -7.73
N LEU A 260 -5.36 -11.76 -8.08
CA LEU A 260 -5.92 -10.43 -7.91
C LEU A 260 -6.82 -10.39 -6.68
N TYR A 261 -6.43 -9.58 -5.69
CA TYR A 261 -7.22 -9.32 -4.49
C TYR A 261 -8.05 -8.06 -4.69
N LEU A 262 -9.34 -8.14 -4.39
CA LEU A 262 -10.29 -7.04 -4.49
C LEU A 262 -10.87 -6.70 -3.12
N ALA A 263 -10.58 -5.51 -2.63
CA ALA A 263 -11.09 -5.02 -1.35
C ALA A 263 -11.95 -3.77 -1.55
N GLY A 264 -13.19 -3.80 -1.10
CA GLY A 264 -14.11 -2.67 -1.22
C GLY A 264 -13.97 -1.69 -0.05
N LYS A 265 -13.98 -0.38 -0.32
CA LYS A 265 -14.07 0.64 0.73
C LYS A 265 -15.45 0.55 1.39
N GLY A 266 -15.50 0.45 2.73
CA GLY A 266 -16.74 0.27 3.47
C GLY A 266 -17.37 -1.13 3.36
N ASP A 267 -16.64 -2.08 2.76
CA ASP A 267 -16.97 -3.49 2.65
C ASP A 267 -16.09 -4.27 3.64
N GLY A 268 -16.64 -5.29 4.31
CA GLY A 268 -15.86 -6.17 5.20
C GLY A 268 -15.13 -7.29 4.46
N ASN A 269 -15.44 -7.49 3.19
CA ASN A 269 -15.01 -8.64 2.42
C ASN A 269 -13.79 -8.34 1.54
N ILE A 270 -12.95 -9.35 1.32
CA ILE A 270 -11.85 -9.33 0.36
C ILE A 270 -12.04 -10.54 -0.54
N ARG A 271 -12.30 -10.30 -1.84
CA ARG A 271 -12.39 -11.36 -2.85
C ARG A 271 -11.05 -11.55 -3.51
N TYR A 272 -10.72 -12.78 -3.88
CA TYR A 272 -9.51 -13.04 -4.64
C TYR A 272 -9.78 -14.00 -5.78
N PHE A 273 -9.10 -13.69 -6.89
CA PHE A 273 -9.27 -14.33 -8.19
C PHE A 273 -7.91 -14.79 -8.68
N GLU A 274 -7.83 -15.99 -9.17
CA GLU A 274 -6.66 -16.47 -9.89
C GLU A 274 -6.71 -15.95 -11.34
N TYR A 275 -5.56 -15.52 -11.83
CA TYR A 275 -5.42 -15.17 -13.23
C TYR A 275 -4.82 -16.33 -14.01
N GLU A 276 -5.59 -16.89 -14.91
CA GLU A 276 -5.17 -17.94 -15.80
C GLU A 276 -5.83 -17.77 -17.19
N ASN A 277 -5.05 -17.97 -18.27
CA ASN A 277 -5.55 -17.97 -19.65
C ASN A 277 -6.37 -16.72 -20.02
N ASP A 278 -5.87 -15.53 -19.65
CA ASP A 278 -6.54 -14.23 -19.86
C ASP A 278 -7.96 -14.16 -19.23
N LYS A 279 -8.14 -14.77 -18.07
CA LYS A 279 -9.37 -14.72 -17.28
C LYS A 279 -9.08 -14.57 -15.80
N PHE A 280 -10.06 -14.02 -15.08
CA PHE A 280 -10.10 -14.02 -13.62
C PHE A 280 -11.08 -15.09 -13.15
N GLU A 281 -10.54 -16.19 -12.59
CA GLU A 281 -11.34 -17.27 -11.99
C GLU A 281 -11.49 -16.99 -10.49
N PHE A 282 -12.73 -16.93 -10.00
CA PHE A 282 -13.00 -16.68 -8.59
C PHE A 282 -12.53 -17.85 -7.73
N LEU A 283 -11.60 -17.58 -6.80
CA LEU A 283 -11.11 -18.60 -5.87
C LEU A 283 -11.93 -18.62 -4.59
N SER A 284 -11.97 -17.50 -3.88
CA SER A 284 -12.65 -17.44 -2.58
C SER A 284 -12.83 -15.98 -2.11
N GLU A 285 -13.42 -15.84 -0.92
CA GLU A 285 -13.68 -14.56 -0.29
C GLU A 285 -13.39 -14.65 1.21
N TYR A 286 -12.54 -13.74 1.71
CA TYR A 286 -12.47 -13.47 3.14
C TYR A 286 -13.69 -12.66 3.54
N LYS A 287 -14.41 -13.11 4.57
CA LYS A 287 -15.64 -12.44 5.05
C LYS A 287 -15.44 -11.88 6.44
N SER A 288 -15.80 -10.61 6.62
CA SER A 288 -15.83 -9.96 7.92
C SER A 288 -17.09 -9.10 8.06
N ALA A 289 -17.63 -9.05 9.26
CA ALA A 289 -18.74 -8.15 9.60
C ALA A 289 -18.28 -6.69 9.75
N ASP A 290 -16.97 -6.49 9.92
CA ASP A 290 -16.39 -5.18 10.19
C ASP A 290 -15.88 -4.54 8.88
N PRO A 291 -16.50 -3.43 8.43
CA PRO A 291 -16.10 -2.78 7.19
C PRO A 291 -14.71 -2.13 7.32
N GLN A 292 -13.87 -2.30 6.31
CA GLN A 292 -12.59 -1.63 6.21
C GLN A 292 -12.74 -0.22 5.61
N ARG A 293 -11.99 0.74 6.15
CA ARG A 293 -11.78 2.05 5.54
C ARG A 293 -10.49 2.09 4.71
N GLY A 294 -9.41 1.52 5.25
CA GLY A 294 -8.12 1.35 4.59
C GLY A 294 -7.68 -0.10 4.63
N ILE A 295 -6.92 -0.50 3.62
CA ILE A 295 -6.31 -1.82 3.52
C ILE A 295 -4.95 -1.70 2.84
N ALA A 296 -3.98 -2.47 3.32
CA ALA A 296 -2.66 -2.59 2.72
C ALA A 296 -2.23 -4.04 2.66
N PHE A 297 -1.49 -4.39 1.63
CA PHE A 297 -0.88 -5.71 1.49
C PHE A 297 0.63 -5.61 1.69
N VAL A 298 1.18 -6.58 2.41
CA VAL A 298 2.63 -6.66 2.67
C VAL A 298 3.31 -7.28 1.44
N PRO A 299 4.44 -6.72 0.97
CA PRO A 299 5.24 -7.37 -0.06
C PRO A 299 5.66 -8.79 0.33
N ARG A 300 5.74 -9.70 -0.64
CA ARG A 300 6.04 -11.13 -0.38
C ARG A 300 7.29 -11.40 0.45
N ARG A 301 8.31 -10.56 0.36
CA ARG A 301 9.52 -10.68 1.19
C ARG A 301 9.29 -10.47 2.70
N GLY A 302 8.08 -10.02 3.10
CA GLY A 302 7.69 -9.77 4.49
C GLY A 302 6.62 -10.72 5.04
N ILE A 303 6.20 -11.75 4.29
CA ILE A 303 5.24 -12.76 4.77
C ILE A 303 5.91 -13.84 5.60
N ASN A 304 5.13 -14.59 6.37
CA ASN A 304 5.63 -15.71 7.15
C ASN A 304 5.62 -17.01 6.31
N VAL A 305 6.77 -17.35 5.76
CA VAL A 305 6.96 -18.54 4.94
C VAL A 305 6.84 -19.85 5.73
N HIS A 306 7.04 -19.83 7.04
CA HIS A 306 6.90 -21.03 7.90
C HIS A 306 5.44 -21.41 8.13
N ASP A 307 4.50 -20.45 8.04
CA ASP A 307 3.06 -20.69 8.22
C ASP A 307 2.34 -20.97 6.89
N ASN A 308 3.05 -21.24 5.82
CA ASN A 308 2.51 -21.34 4.46
C ASN A 308 1.66 -20.12 4.06
N GLU A 309 2.03 -18.95 4.57
CA GLU A 309 1.37 -17.69 4.26
C GLU A 309 1.79 -17.23 2.87
N ILE A 310 0.82 -17.03 1.98
CA ILE A 310 1.07 -16.55 0.61
C ILE A 310 0.84 -15.05 0.46
N MET A 311 0.01 -14.46 1.35
CA MET A 311 -0.26 -13.03 1.34
C MET A 311 -0.68 -12.58 2.74
N ARG A 312 -0.27 -11.37 3.13
CA ARG A 312 -0.73 -10.71 4.35
C ARG A 312 -1.32 -9.36 4.04
N ALA A 313 -2.52 -9.11 4.56
CA ALA A 313 -3.16 -7.81 4.53
C ALA A 313 -3.31 -7.25 5.94
N TYR A 314 -3.32 -5.94 6.04
CA TYR A 314 -3.75 -5.21 7.23
C TYR A 314 -4.94 -4.34 6.85
N LYS A 315 -6.00 -4.35 7.64
CA LYS A 315 -7.15 -3.46 7.46
C LYS A 315 -7.42 -2.62 8.68
N THR A 316 -7.92 -1.41 8.48
CA THR A 316 -8.41 -0.55 9.56
C THR A 316 -9.86 -0.85 9.83
N VAL A 317 -10.22 -1.05 11.11
CA VAL A 317 -11.58 -1.39 11.55
C VAL A 317 -12.12 -0.28 12.45
N ASN A 318 -13.22 0.35 12.03
CA ASN A 318 -14.01 1.33 12.80
C ASN A 318 -13.16 2.42 13.49
N ASP A 319 -12.05 2.83 12.88
CA ASP A 319 -11.08 3.79 13.44
C ASP A 319 -10.58 3.43 14.86
N SER A 320 -10.66 2.16 15.24
CA SER A 320 -10.33 1.68 16.58
C SER A 320 -9.14 0.73 16.63
N TYR A 321 -8.93 -0.09 15.62
CA TYR A 321 -7.78 -1.00 15.55
C TYR A 321 -7.42 -1.38 14.12
N ILE A 322 -6.23 -1.96 13.97
CA ILE A 322 -5.73 -2.53 12.73
C ILE A 322 -5.75 -4.04 12.88
N GLU A 323 -6.38 -4.72 11.94
CA GLU A 323 -6.53 -6.18 11.91
C GLU A 323 -5.58 -6.79 10.87
N PRO A 324 -4.66 -7.70 11.27
CA PRO A 324 -3.89 -8.51 10.32
C PRO A 324 -4.77 -9.64 9.76
N ILE A 325 -4.68 -9.86 8.46
CA ILE A 325 -5.35 -10.97 7.76
C ILE A 325 -4.28 -11.74 6.99
N SER A 326 -4.07 -13.00 7.37
CA SER A 326 -3.13 -13.90 6.70
C SER A 326 -3.88 -14.84 5.76
N PHE A 327 -3.45 -14.90 4.51
CA PHE A 327 -3.93 -15.87 3.53
C PHE A 327 -2.93 -17.01 3.50
N THR A 328 -3.32 -18.17 4.03
CA THR A 328 -2.46 -19.34 4.17
C THR A 328 -2.97 -20.51 3.32
N VAL A 329 -2.03 -21.26 2.76
CA VAL A 329 -2.36 -22.52 2.08
C VAL A 329 -2.45 -23.63 3.13
N PRO A 330 -3.56 -24.37 3.24
CA PRO A 330 -3.74 -25.40 4.27
C PRO A 330 -2.92 -26.64 3.93
N ARG A 331 -1.64 -26.63 4.25
CA ARG A 331 -0.70 -27.74 4.09
C ARG A 331 -0.15 -28.16 5.44
N ARG A 332 0.19 -29.43 5.57
CA ARG A 332 0.77 -30.01 6.80
C ARG A 332 2.28 -30.25 6.71
N ALA A 333 2.91 -29.90 5.60
CA ALA A 333 4.32 -30.08 5.43
C ALA A 333 5.10 -29.08 6.30
N GLU A 334 6.09 -29.56 7.02
CA GLU A 334 7.00 -28.76 7.86
C GLU A 334 8.25 -28.29 7.08
N THR A 335 8.33 -28.63 5.80
CA THR A 335 9.44 -28.24 4.92
C THR A 335 9.02 -27.09 3.99
N PHE A 336 9.98 -26.35 3.49
CA PHE A 336 9.74 -25.29 2.50
C PHE A 336 8.96 -25.81 1.29
N GLN A 337 7.98 -25.03 0.83
CA GLN A 337 7.06 -25.40 -0.24
C GLN A 337 7.34 -24.53 -1.48
N SER A 338 8.31 -24.90 -2.29
CA SER A 338 8.75 -24.12 -3.46
C SER A 338 7.65 -23.85 -4.49
N ASP A 339 6.61 -24.67 -4.54
CA ASP A 339 5.49 -24.52 -5.48
C ASP A 339 4.53 -23.38 -5.12
N ILE A 340 4.46 -22.96 -3.85
CA ILE A 340 3.67 -21.78 -3.41
C ILE A 340 4.55 -20.54 -3.19
N TYR A 341 5.87 -20.69 -3.22
CA TYR A 341 6.83 -19.62 -3.02
C TYR A 341 7.78 -19.44 -4.20
N PRO A 342 7.27 -19.01 -5.38
CA PRO A 342 8.15 -18.63 -6.47
C PRO A 342 9.00 -17.42 -6.06
N PRO A 343 10.14 -17.17 -6.74
CA PRO A 343 10.99 -16.03 -6.47
C PRO A 343 10.22 -14.71 -6.45
N ALA A 344 10.42 -13.90 -5.41
CA ALA A 344 9.74 -12.63 -5.18
C ALA A 344 10.68 -11.43 -5.37
N PHE A 345 10.14 -10.24 -5.64
CA PHE A 345 10.94 -9.03 -5.76
C PHE A 345 11.68 -8.74 -4.44
N GLY A 346 13.00 -8.55 -4.57
CA GLY A 346 13.89 -8.18 -3.48
C GLY A 346 13.91 -6.68 -3.20
N SER A 347 14.84 -6.25 -2.34
CA SER A 347 15.05 -4.85 -1.99
C SER A 347 16.16 -4.15 -2.79
N ARG A 348 16.69 -4.79 -3.85
CA ARG A 348 17.71 -4.18 -4.71
C ARG A 348 17.08 -3.58 -5.96
N PRO A 349 17.38 -2.31 -6.33
CA PRO A 349 16.90 -1.72 -7.57
C PRO A 349 17.60 -2.36 -8.79
N ALA A 350 16.91 -2.36 -9.94
CA ALA A 350 17.48 -2.81 -11.21
C ALA A 350 18.45 -1.79 -11.82
N MET A 351 18.27 -0.51 -11.49
CA MET A 351 19.03 0.60 -12.05
C MET A 351 18.92 1.85 -11.19
N SER A 352 19.86 2.76 -11.37
CA SER A 352 19.80 4.10 -10.78
C SER A 352 18.77 5.01 -11.49
N ALA A 353 18.43 6.14 -10.85
CA ALA A 353 17.56 7.15 -11.45
C ALA A 353 18.10 7.69 -12.79
N LEU A 354 19.42 7.92 -12.88
CA LEU A 354 20.06 8.42 -14.10
C LEU A 354 19.95 7.40 -15.25
N GLU A 355 20.28 6.13 -15.00
CA GLU A 355 20.15 5.08 -16.02
C GLU A 355 18.70 4.93 -16.50
N TRP A 356 17.74 5.08 -15.59
CA TRP A 356 16.32 5.02 -15.94
C TRP A 356 15.90 6.22 -16.80
N LEU A 357 16.35 7.44 -16.47
CA LEU A 357 16.10 8.65 -17.24
C LEU A 357 16.76 8.58 -18.62
N ASP A 358 17.92 7.95 -18.73
CA ASP A 358 18.65 7.70 -20.00
C ASP A 358 17.98 6.62 -20.88
N GLY A 359 16.89 5.99 -20.39
CA GLY A 359 16.10 5.05 -21.18
C GLY A 359 16.33 3.57 -20.88
N LYS A 360 17.20 3.22 -19.93
CA LYS A 360 17.38 1.82 -19.49
C LYS A 360 16.07 1.24 -18.98
N THR A 361 15.82 -0.02 -19.28
CA THR A 361 14.64 -0.76 -18.87
C THR A 361 15.05 -2.12 -18.35
N ALA A 362 14.71 -2.44 -17.12
CA ALA A 362 14.95 -3.74 -16.49
C ALA A 362 13.94 -3.94 -15.36
N VAL A 363 13.81 -5.16 -14.90
CA VAL A 363 12.98 -5.52 -13.73
C VAL A 363 13.91 -5.70 -12.53
N ALA A 364 13.44 -5.33 -11.34
CA ALA A 364 14.20 -5.51 -10.11
C ALA A 364 14.55 -7.00 -9.90
N PRO A 365 15.72 -7.31 -9.33
CA PRO A 365 16.11 -8.68 -9.04
C PRO A 365 15.11 -9.35 -8.11
N LYS A 366 14.84 -10.63 -8.37
CA LYS A 366 14.05 -11.46 -7.48
C LYS A 366 14.95 -12.19 -6.51
N ILE A 367 14.41 -12.52 -5.36
CA ILE A 367 15.06 -13.30 -4.31
C ILE A 367 14.36 -14.63 -4.16
N ASP A 368 15.12 -15.64 -3.78
CA ASP A 368 14.59 -16.93 -3.37
C ASP A 368 14.08 -16.86 -1.95
N LEU A 369 12.82 -17.23 -1.73
CA LEU A 369 12.19 -17.24 -0.41
C LEU A 369 12.65 -18.43 0.46
N GLU A 370 13.27 -19.47 -0.12
CA GLU A 370 13.87 -20.57 0.63
C GLU A 370 15.03 -20.06 1.50
N SER A 371 15.83 -19.12 1.00
CA SER A 371 16.88 -18.49 1.80
C SER A 371 16.35 -17.78 3.04
N ILE A 372 15.17 -17.15 2.93
CA ILE A 372 14.49 -16.49 4.08
C ILE A 372 13.92 -17.54 5.04
N TYR A 373 13.36 -18.64 4.50
CA TYR A 373 12.87 -19.77 5.30
C TYR A 373 13.98 -20.37 6.16
N ASP A 374 15.17 -20.52 5.61
CA ASP A 374 16.35 -21.04 6.32
C ASP A 374 17.00 -20.03 7.28
N GLY A 375 16.49 -18.78 7.34
CA GLY A 375 17.07 -17.69 8.14
C GLY A 375 18.40 -17.16 7.59
N ASN A 376 18.68 -17.40 6.31
CA ASN A 376 19.86 -16.91 5.61
C ASN A 376 19.59 -15.51 4.99
N ALA A 377 20.66 -14.85 4.57
CA ALA A 377 20.52 -13.62 3.77
C ALA A 377 19.82 -13.94 2.44
N PRO A 378 18.94 -13.02 1.94
CA PRO A 378 18.23 -13.22 0.69
C PRO A 378 19.17 -13.51 -0.48
N VAL A 379 18.95 -14.61 -1.18
CA VAL A 379 19.73 -15.01 -2.37
C VAL A 379 19.01 -14.51 -3.61
N GLU A 380 19.72 -13.74 -4.45
CA GLU A 380 19.15 -13.25 -5.70
C GLU A 380 19.12 -14.35 -6.76
N VAL A 381 17.99 -14.40 -7.47
CA VAL A 381 17.75 -15.31 -8.60
C VAL A 381 17.76 -14.49 -9.89
N ALA A 382 18.35 -15.04 -10.93
CA ALA A 382 18.34 -14.40 -12.25
C ALA A 382 16.90 -14.25 -12.76
N SER A 383 16.50 -13.01 -13.08
CA SER A 383 15.19 -12.75 -13.66
C SER A 383 15.16 -13.23 -15.12
N GLU A 384 14.21 -14.10 -15.48
CA GLU A 384 13.95 -14.51 -16.85
C GLU A 384 13.09 -13.50 -17.64
N PHE A 385 12.93 -12.29 -17.15
CA PHE A 385 12.09 -11.28 -17.78
C PHE A 385 12.56 -11.04 -19.23
N LYS A 386 11.76 -11.48 -20.17
CA LYS A 386 11.87 -11.11 -21.59
C LYS A 386 10.99 -9.89 -21.81
N PRO A 387 11.55 -8.69 -22.03
CA PRO A 387 10.73 -7.53 -22.36
C PRO A 387 9.90 -7.88 -23.60
N SER A 388 8.57 -7.77 -23.48
CA SER A 388 7.70 -7.78 -24.65
C SER A 388 8.22 -6.72 -25.59
N ALA A 389 8.60 -7.12 -26.80
CA ALA A 389 9.07 -6.19 -27.81
C ALA A 389 7.93 -5.19 -28.07
N THR A 390 8.00 -4.04 -27.42
CA THR A 390 7.31 -2.86 -27.89
C THR A 390 7.77 -2.71 -29.32
N THR A 391 6.83 -2.81 -30.27
CA THR A 391 7.07 -2.47 -31.66
C THR A 391 7.53 -1.02 -31.65
N SER A 392 8.84 -0.82 -31.52
CA SER A 392 9.43 0.49 -31.76
C SER A 392 9.02 0.83 -33.19
N ALA A 393 8.27 1.92 -33.34
CA ALA A 393 8.03 2.47 -34.66
C ALA A 393 9.37 2.49 -35.39
N PRO A 394 9.45 2.01 -36.65
CA PRO A 394 10.71 2.00 -37.37
C PRO A 394 11.29 3.40 -37.35
N ALA A 395 12.54 3.51 -36.89
CA ALA A 395 13.28 4.77 -36.93
C ALA A 395 13.10 5.36 -38.34
N PRO A 396 12.79 6.66 -38.48
CA PRO A 396 12.68 7.27 -39.80
C PRO A 396 13.98 7.03 -40.52
N ALA A 397 13.87 6.39 -41.70
CA ALA A 397 15.02 6.09 -42.56
C ALA A 397 15.83 7.38 -42.76
N PRO A 398 17.19 7.30 -42.77
CA PRO A 398 18.02 8.48 -42.96
C PRO A 398 17.62 9.12 -44.28
N ALA A 399 17.28 10.43 -44.21
CA ALA A 399 16.86 11.21 -45.34
C ALA A 399 17.91 11.08 -46.47
N ALA A 400 17.47 10.57 -47.62
CA ALA A 400 18.28 10.51 -48.80
C ALA A 400 18.80 11.91 -49.15
N ALA A 401 20.07 12.00 -49.50
CA ALA A 401 20.76 13.21 -49.90
C ALA A 401 19.98 13.96 -51.01
N PRO A 402 19.88 15.29 -50.96
CA PRO A 402 19.08 16.05 -51.91
C PRO A 402 19.67 15.99 -53.33
N ALA A 403 18.84 15.59 -54.28
CA ALA A 403 19.18 15.65 -55.72
C ALA A 403 19.33 17.11 -56.18
N PRO A 404 20.17 17.38 -57.21
CA PRO A 404 20.50 18.74 -57.62
C PRO A 404 19.27 19.48 -58.20
N LYS A 405 19.09 20.75 -57.77
CA LYS A 405 18.05 21.64 -58.18
C LYS A 405 18.10 21.92 -59.68
N LYS A 406 17.00 21.63 -60.43
CA LYS A 406 16.71 22.21 -61.76
C LYS A 406 16.39 23.68 -61.61
N ALA A 407 16.81 24.47 -62.64
CA ALA A 407 16.63 25.91 -62.76
C ALA A 407 15.14 26.32 -62.81
N PRO A 408 14.76 27.53 -62.33
CA PRO A 408 13.40 27.95 -62.21
C PRO A 408 12.78 28.36 -63.54
N GLU A 409 11.54 27.91 -63.75
CA GLU A 409 10.63 28.35 -64.85
C GLU A 409 9.95 29.65 -64.43
N PRO A 410 9.64 30.59 -65.39
CA PRO A 410 9.15 31.93 -65.02
C PRO A 410 7.70 31.94 -64.55
N ALA A 411 7.44 32.81 -63.57
CA ALA A 411 6.17 32.97 -62.86
C ALA A 411 5.01 33.47 -63.76
N PRO A 412 3.77 32.98 -63.59
CA PRO A 412 2.59 33.57 -64.20
C PRO A 412 2.13 34.83 -63.44
N ALA A 413 1.52 35.77 -64.21
CA ALA A 413 1.12 37.09 -63.82
C ALA A 413 0.07 37.12 -62.68
N PRO A 414 -0.01 38.20 -61.87
CA PRO A 414 -0.88 38.30 -60.69
C PRO A 414 -2.33 38.51 -61.06
N THR A 415 -3.23 37.72 -60.44
CA THR A 415 -4.67 37.92 -60.43
C THR A 415 -5.07 39.04 -59.46
N PRO A 416 -6.14 39.81 -59.74
CA PRO A 416 -6.48 41.02 -59.00
C PRO A 416 -7.01 40.71 -57.58
N ILE A 417 -6.62 41.55 -56.65
CA ILE A 417 -7.00 41.54 -55.24
C ILE A 417 -8.47 41.93 -55.12
N ARG A 418 -9.29 41.07 -54.53
CA ARG A 418 -10.65 41.35 -54.11
C ARG A 418 -10.66 42.29 -52.90
N SER A 419 -11.40 43.39 -52.98
CA SER A 419 -11.62 44.35 -51.91
C SER A 419 -12.31 43.71 -50.69
N PRO A 420 -12.10 44.22 -49.47
CA PRO A 420 -12.75 43.69 -48.28
C PRO A 420 -14.27 44.03 -48.28
N PRO A 421 -15.12 43.14 -47.70
CA PRO A 421 -16.57 43.35 -47.67
C PRO A 421 -16.96 44.51 -46.76
N ASN A 422 -18.06 45.20 -47.19
CA ASN A 422 -18.55 46.43 -46.63
C ASN A 422 -19.21 46.20 -45.24
N VAL A 423 -19.16 47.21 -44.38
CA VAL A 423 -19.60 47.19 -42.95
C VAL A 423 -21.10 46.82 -42.78
N THR A 424 -21.90 46.86 -43.84
CA THR A 424 -23.32 46.46 -43.84
C THR A 424 -23.52 44.94 -43.75
N ASP A 425 -22.62 44.17 -44.33
CA ASP A 425 -22.76 42.69 -44.31
C ASP A 425 -22.36 42.05 -42.98
N GLN A 426 -21.54 42.73 -42.19
CA GLN A 426 -21.17 42.28 -40.84
C GLN A 426 -22.29 42.46 -39.81
N LYS A 427 -23.18 43.48 -39.97
CA LYS A 427 -24.31 43.65 -39.04
C LYS A 427 -25.39 42.59 -39.22
N ALA A 428 -25.62 42.10 -40.43
CA ALA A 428 -26.58 41.00 -40.65
C ALA A 428 -26.11 39.64 -40.05
N SER A 429 -24.82 39.40 -40.06
CA SER A 429 -24.23 38.16 -39.48
C SER A 429 -24.26 38.17 -37.95
N ILE A 430 -24.05 39.32 -37.31
CA ILE A 430 -24.09 39.46 -35.84
C ILE A 430 -25.54 39.37 -35.34
N SER A 431 -26.54 39.91 -36.07
CA SER A 431 -27.96 39.79 -35.70
C SER A 431 -28.48 38.35 -35.82
N ALA A 432 -27.97 37.58 -36.78
CA ALA A 432 -28.34 36.17 -36.94
C ALA A 432 -27.73 35.25 -35.87
N MET A 433 -26.58 35.62 -35.27
CA MET A 433 -26.01 34.93 -34.14
C MET A 433 -26.71 35.27 -32.81
N ALA A 434 -27.15 36.51 -32.61
CA ALA A 434 -27.83 36.93 -31.40
C ALA A 434 -29.21 36.26 -31.22
N ASN A 435 -29.91 35.98 -32.32
CA ASN A 435 -31.22 35.30 -32.28
C ASN A 435 -31.13 33.77 -32.09
N LYS A 436 -29.94 33.20 -32.00
CA LYS A 436 -29.74 31.78 -31.77
C LYS A 436 -29.50 31.45 -30.27
N PHE A 437 -29.47 32.48 -29.43
CA PHE A 437 -29.25 32.38 -27.99
C PHE A 437 -30.40 32.96 -27.13
N GLN A 438 -31.57 33.20 -27.74
CA GLN A 438 -32.79 33.48 -26.98
C GLN A 438 -33.74 32.29 -27.11
N ASP A 439 -34.22 31.86 -25.95
CA ASP A 439 -35.21 30.83 -25.64
C ASP A 439 -34.70 29.39 -25.55
N ASN A 440 -34.28 29.05 -24.33
CA ASN A 440 -34.90 27.91 -23.61
C ASN A 440 -34.45 27.95 -22.13
N ASP A 441 -35.16 28.74 -21.32
CA ASP A 441 -35.30 28.50 -19.90
C ASP A 441 -36.21 27.27 -19.72
N VAL A 442 -35.58 26.11 -19.55
CA VAL A 442 -36.18 24.98 -18.90
C VAL A 442 -35.22 24.55 -17.78
N SER A 443 -35.65 24.89 -16.59
CA SER A 443 -35.08 24.39 -15.32
C SER A 443 -34.92 22.87 -15.36
N SER A 444 -33.70 22.43 -15.31
CA SER A 444 -33.33 21.14 -14.73
C SER A 444 -32.29 21.41 -13.67
N GLU A 445 -32.74 21.38 -12.42
CA GLU A 445 -31.91 21.19 -11.27
C GLU A 445 -31.27 19.80 -11.41
N ASP A 446 -30.09 19.76 -12.01
CA ASP A 446 -29.23 18.61 -11.93
C ASP A 446 -28.27 18.87 -10.78
N ASP A 447 -28.53 18.14 -9.68
CA ASP A 447 -27.68 17.99 -8.51
C ASP A 447 -26.26 17.61 -8.93
N ASP A 448 -25.38 18.60 -9.01
CA ASP A 448 -23.93 18.43 -9.07
C ASP A 448 -23.35 18.10 -7.68
N ASP A 449 -23.82 17.01 -7.08
CA ASP A 449 -23.25 16.42 -5.89
C ASP A 449 -22.48 15.15 -6.25
N ASP A 450 -21.37 15.29 -6.97
CA ASP A 450 -20.33 14.26 -6.95
C ASP A 450 -18.91 14.82 -7.19
N ALA A 451 -18.64 15.95 -6.57
CA ALA A 451 -17.29 16.47 -6.47
C ALA A 451 -16.70 16.06 -5.12
N SER A 452 -16.09 14.95 -5.10
CA SER A 452 -15.05 14.53 -4.18
C SER A 452 -15.31 13.22 -3.48
N SER A 453 -14.46 12.28 -3.74
CA SER A 453 -14.15 11.20 -2.82
C SER A 453 -13.38 11.68 -1.57
N PHE A 454 -13.44 12.98 -1.26
CA PHE A 454 -12.96 13.60 -0.03
C PHE A 454 -14.16 14.27 0.61
N GLU A 455 -14.82 13.57 1.54
CA GLU A 455 -15.90 14.12 2.34
C GLU A 455 -15.39 15.30 3.17
N GLU A 456 -15.70 16.51 2.74
CA GLU A 456 -15.64 17.68 3.58
C GLU A 456 -16.92 17.70 4.42
N ILE A 457 -16.81 17.38 5.71
CA ILE A 457 -17.89 17.52 6.66
C ILE A 457 -18.10 19.02 6.89
N SER A 458 -19.07 19.61 6.20
CA SER A 458 -19.53 20.97 6.43
C SER A 458 -20.13 21.06 7.84
N ARG A 459 -19.50 21.83 8.72
CA ARG A 459 -20.08 22.25 10.01
C ARG A 459 -21.30 23.12 9.73
N PRO A 460 -22.44 22.89 10.40
CA PRO A 460 -23.60 23.76 10.24
C PRO A 460 -23.33 25.16 10.82
N THR A 461 -23.45 26.18 10.03
CA THR A 461 -23.48 27.58 10.47
C THR A 461 -24.68 27.83 11.36
N PRO A 462 -24.56 28.55 12.49
CA PRO A 462 -25.70 28.88 13.32
C PRO A 462 -26.59 29.91 12.65
N ARG A 463 -27.82 29.53 12.41
CA ARG A 463 -28.90 30.39 11.86
C ARG A 463 -29.31 31.44 12.92
N ALA A 464 -29.17 32.71 12.59
CA ALA A 464 -29.63 33.83 13.39
C ALA A 464 -31.16 33.75 13.63
N ALA A 465 -31.57 33.77 14.87
CA ALA A 465 -32.98 33.88 15.27
C ALA A 465 -33.44 35.35 15.30
N PRO A 466 -34.69 35.67 14.96
CA PRO A 466 -35.22 37.01 15.05
C PRO A 466 -35.56 37.40 16.49
N VAL A 467 -35.23 38.63 16.81
CA VAL A 467 -35.51 39.32 18.07
C VAL A 467 -37.01 39.51 18.27
N GLN A 468 -37.60 39.08 19.38
CA GLN A 468 -38.81 39.67 19.98
C GLN A 468 -38.72 39.74 21.51
N ALA A 469 -39.38 40.81 22.04
CA ALA A 469 -39.18 41.46 23.32
C ALA A 469 -39.70 40.71 24.57
N ARG A 470 -38.89 40.83 25.60
CA ARG A 470 -39.17 41.24 27.01
C ARG A 470 -40.47 40.89 27.69
N SER A 471 -40.40 40.01 28.73
CA SER A 471 -41.05 40.22 30.05
C SER A 471 -40.44 39.28 31.10
N GLU A 472 -39.87 39.87 32.15
CA GLU A 472 -39.55 39.27 33.47
C GLU A 472 -40.81 39.33 34.37
N PRO A 473 -40.84 38.81 35.61
CA PRO A 473 -40.12 37.72 36.30
C PRO A 473 -41.07 36.80 37.11
N LYS A 474 -40.54 35.71 37.68
CA LYS A 474 -40.85 35.24 39.07
C LYS A 474 -40.09 33.96 39.42
N ARG A 475 -39.29 34.06 40.49
CA ARG A 475 -38.85 32.90 41.31
C ARG A 475 -40.02 32.31 42.09
N PRO A 476 -39.98 31.02 42.40
CA PRO A 476 -40.01 30.61 43.79
C PRO A 476 -38.98 29.51 44.16
N SER A 477 -38.86 29.43 45.47
CA SER A 477 -37.90 28.77 46.34
C SER A 477 -38.08 27.23 46.49
N PRO A 478 -37.27 26.56 47.34
CA PRO A 478 -36.79 25.18 47.14
C PRO A 478 -37.66 24.13 47.89
N ILE A 479 -37.63 22.88 47.40
CA ILE A 479 -38.24 21.74 48.07
C ILE A 479 -37.22 20.66 48.39
N ARG A 480 -37.05 20.41 49.63
CA ARG A 480 -36.52 19.35 50.48
C ARG A 480 -36.20 18.00 49.83
N THR A 481 -35.02 17.53 50.19
CA THR A 481 -34.59 16.12 50.23
C THR A 481 -35.42 15.30 51.26
N PRO A 482 -35.61 13.99 51.01
CA PRO A 482 -35.67 13.03 52.11
C PRO A 482 -34.46 12.07 52.09
N THR A 483 -33.86 12.01 53.26
CA THR A 483 -32.90 11.02 53.73
C THR A 483 -33.61 9.68 53.90
N VAL A 484 -33.06 8.60 53.35
CA VAL A 484 -33.40 7.23 53.75
C VAL A 484 -32.14 6.44 54.03
N ALA A 485 -32.21 5.70 55.12
CA ALA A 485 -31.19 5.06 55.91
C ALA A 485 -30.43 3.91 55.22
N LEU A 486 -29.18 3.76 55.63
CA LEU A 486 -28.37 2.54 55.45
C LEU A 486 -29.06 1.32 56.06
N THR A 487 -29.16 0.23 55.28
CA THR A 487 -29.25 -1.13 55.82
C THR A 487 -28.15 -1.99 55.22
N GLN A 488 -27.29 -2.50 56.08
CA GLN A 488 -26.23 -3.44 55.79
C GLN A 488 -26.82 -4.79 55.36
N ALA A 489 -26.36 -5.36 54.26
CA ALA A 489 -26.59 -6.75 53.89
C ALA A 489 -25.25 -7.50 53.77
N LYS A 490 -25.24 -8.63 54.43
CA LYS A 490 -24.17 -9.61 54.67
C LYS A 490 -23.75 -10.34 53.41
N PRO A 491 -22.48 -10.81 53.28
CA PRO A 491 -22.01 -11.53 52.07
C PRO A 491 -22.52 -12.97 52.01
N PRO A 492 -22.79 -13.51 50.81
CA PRO A 492 -23.17 -14.93 50.67
C PRO A 492 -21.97 -15.84 50.62
N SER A 493 -22.14 -17.03 51.22
CA SER A 493 -21.21 -18.14 51.30
C SER A 493 -21.07 -18.90 49.97
N PRO A 494 -20.02 -19.76 49.83
CA PRO A 494 -19.64 -20.34 48.53
C PRO A 494 -20.54 -21.51 48.10
N ILE A 495 -20.79 -21.56 46.77
CA ILE A 495 -21.59 -22.61 46.14
C ILE A 495 -20.73 -23.82 45.84
N LYS A 496 -21.22 -25.01 46.27
CA LYS A 496 -20.65 -26.35 46.04
C LYS A 496 -20.79 -26.76 44.57
N SER A 497 -19.78 -27.47 44.06
CA SER A 497 -19.76 -28.14 42.76
C SER A 497 -20.86 -29.21 42.62
N PRO A 498 -21.46 -29.40 41.44
CA PRO A 498 -22.40 -30.50 41.21
C PRO A 498 -21.64 -31.77 40.80
N GLN A 499 -22.07 -32.89 41.42
CA GLN A 499 -21.66 -34.27 41.10
C GLN A 499 -22.16 -34.73 39.73
N VAL A 500 -21.34 -35.57 39.13
CA VAL A 500 -21.60 -36.32 37.90
C VAL A 500 -22.78 -37.27 38.08
N ALA A 501 -23.78 -37.17 37.20
CA ALA A 501 -24.89 -38.13 37.12
C ALA A 501 -24.62 -39.19 36.04
N ALA A 502 -24.95 -40.43 36.38
CA ALA A 502 -24.71 -41.66 35.59
C ALA A 502 -25.59 -41.76 34.34
N SER A 503 -25.04 -42.41 33.33
CA SER A 503 -25.71 -42.80 32.10
C SER A 503 -26.75 -43.91 32.26
N PRO A 504 -27.84 -43.90 31.45
CA PRO A 504 -28.79 -45.04 31.44
C PRO A 504 -28.37 -46.20 30.55
N THR A 505 -28.54 -47.38 31.07
CA THR A 505 -28.36 -48.71 30.48
C THR A 505 -29.48 -49.03 29.47
N PHE A 506 -29.16 -49.57 28.29
CA PHE A 506 -30.09 -50.27 27.38
C PHE A 506 -29.81 -51.76 27.29
N PRO A 507 -30.82 -52.60 27.05
CA PRO A 507 -30.76 -54.04 27.30
C PRO A 507 -30.13 -54.84 26.15
N ARG A 508 -29.50 -55.91 26.57
CA ARG A 508 -28.84 -57.00 25.84
C ARG A 508 -29.81 -57.86 25.05
N ALA A 509 -29.54 -58.06 23.74
CA ALA A 509 -30.06 -59.19 22.99
C ALA A 509 -28.88 -60.10 22.61
N SER A 510 -29.07 -61.37 22.92
CA SER A 510 -28.15 -62.49 22.80
C SER A 510 -28.20 -63.06 21.36
N ALA A 511 -27.06 -63.27 20.73
CA ALA A 511 -26.90 -64.29 19.67
C ALA A 511 -25.44 -64.76 19.57
N ALA A 512 -25.26 -66.05 19.31
CA ALA A 512 -24.14 -66.93 19.50
C ALA A 512 -22.86 -66.59 18.71
N ALA A 513 -21.73 -67.02 19.28
CA ALA A 513 -20.40 -67.03 18.71
C ALA A 513 -20.16 -68.12 17.67
N PRO A 514 -19.22 -67.95 16.77
CA PRO A 514 -18.27 -69.02 16.45
C PRO A 514 -16.79 -68.66 16.71
N ALA A 515 -16.01 -69.71 16.85
CA ALA A 515 -14.70 -69.95 17.37
C ALA A 515 -13.56 -68.99 17.00
N ALA A 516 -12.64 -68.89 17.98
CA ALA A 516 -11.41 -68.12 17.99
C ALA A 516 -10.32 -68.68 17.05
N ALA A 517 -9.62 -67.72 16.39
CA ALA A 517 -8.25 -67.92 15.90
C ALA A 517 -7.29 -67.06 16.78
N PRO A 518 -6.06 -67.50 17.00
CA PRO A 518 -5.20 -66.89 18.03
C PRO A 518 -4.64 -65.54 17.63
N ALA A 519 -4.66 -64.58 18.57
CA ALA A 519 -4.09 -63.24 18.41
C ALA A 519 -2.58 -63.29 18.37
N PRO A 520 -1.92 -62.42 17.59
CA PRO A 520 -0.49 -62.22 17.69
C PRO A 520 -0.18 -61.37 18.93
N VAL A 521 0.77 -61.86 19.70
CA VAL A 521 1.35 -61.18 20.86
C VAL A 521 2.20 -60.00 20.35
N TYR A 522 1.73 -58.79 20.49
CA TYR A 522 2.55 -57.58 20.28
C TYR A 522 3.44 -57.34 21.51
N SER A 523 4.75 -57.55 21.36
CA SER A 523 5.75 -57.12 22.30
C SER A 523 5.99 -55.60 22.11
N GLY A 524 5.13 -54.77 22.72
CA GLY A 524 5.14 -53.30 22.55
C GLY A 524 6.26 -52.57 23.33
N ASN A 525 7.07 -53.26 24.14
CA ASN A 525 8.07 -52.57 24.95
C ASN A 525 9.42 -52.30 24.25
N SER A 526 9.83 -53.11 23.28
CA SER A 526 11.16 -52.96 22.68
C SER A 526 11.25 -51.78 21.67
N VAL A 527 10.14 -51.42 21.03
CA VAL A 527 10.11 -50.28 20.09
C VAL A 527 10.08 -48.94 20.82
N VAL A 528 9.37 -48.88 21.95
CA VAL A 528 9.29 -47.67 22.78
C VAL A 528 10.63 -47.42 23.48
N GLU A 529 11.34 -48.46 23.93
CA GLU A 529 12.68 -48.32 24.50
C GLU A 529 13.71 -47.87 23.47
N ALA A 530 13.65 -48.37 22.24
CA ALA A 530 14.55 -47.96 21.17
C ALA A 530 14.33 -46.48 20.77
N THR A 531 13.08 -46.02 20.67
CA THR A 531 12.78 -44.62 20.39
C THR A 531 13.15 -43.68 21.53
N LEU A 532 13.06 -44.11 22.77
CA LEU A 532 13.49 -43.35 23.95
C LEU A 532 15.03 -43.18 23.98
N GLU A 533 15.79 -44.20 23.64
CA GLU A 533 17.26 -44.10 23.52
C GLU A 533 17.69 -43.22 22.35
N GLU A 534 16.96 -43.23 21.23
CA GLU A 534 17.24 -42.36 20.09
C GLU A 534 16.96 -40.87 20.43
N ILE A 535 15.86 -40.58 21.12
CA ILE A 535 15.54 -39.22 21.62
C ILE A 535 16.61 -38.76 22.61
N LYS A 536 17.09 -39.63 23.49
CA LYS A 536 18.13 -39.31 24.44
C LYS A 536 19.46 -38.99 23.76
N HIS A 537 19.83 -39.76 22.76
CA HIS A 537 21.01 -39.48 21.93
C HIS A 537 20.94 -38.13 21.22
N LEU A 538 19.77 -37.81 20.61
CA LEU A 538 19.54 -36.51 19.96
C LEU A 538 19.61 -35.35 20.95
N LEU A 539 19.07 -35.48 22.14
CA LEU A 539 19.17 -34.48 23.21
C LEU A 539 20.63 -34.27 23.68
N GLU A 540 21.43 -35.32 23.76
CA GLU A 540 22.84 -35.20 24.08
C GLU A 540 23.64 -34.53 22.98
N GLU A 541 23.33 -34.78 21.69
CA GLU A 541 23.92 -34.09 20.55
C GLU A 541 23.57 -32.62 20.53
N GLN A 542 22.29 -32.28 20.71
CA GLN A 542 21.85 -30.88 20.81
C GLN A 542 22.53 -30.16 21.98
N THR A 543 22.70 -30.81 23.12
CA THR A 543 23.37 -30.20 24.27
C THR A 543 24.84 -29.90 23.96
N LYS A 544 25.53 -30.75 23.20
CA LYS A 544 26.91 -30.51 22.74
C LYS A 544 26.98 -29.32 21.77
N ILE A 545 26.01 -29.21 20.82
CA ILE A 545 25.94 -28.10 19.87
C ILE A 545 25.70 -26.77 20.60
N ILE A 546 24.77 -26.74 21.55
CA ILE A 546 24.50 -25.57 22.39
C ILE A 546 25.74 -25.16 23.21
N GLY A 547 26.48 -26.13 23.75
CA GLY A 547 27.73 -25.88 24.45
C GLY A 547 28.77 -25.19 23.55
N ALA A 548 28.98 -25.73 22.35
CA ALA A 548 29.93 -25.17 21.37
C ALA A 548 29.52 -23.78 20.88
N GLN A 549 28.22 -23.54 20.69
CA GLN A 549 27.71 -22.21 20.33
C GLN A 549 27.89 -21.20 21.48
N SER A 550 27.66 -21.62 22.73
CA SER A 550 27.89 -20.78 23.92
C SER A 550 29.35 -20.36 24.07
N GLU A 551 30.31 -21.30 23.83
CA GLU A 551 31.72 -20.97 23.81
C GLU A 551 32.09 -19.98 22.70
N LYS A 552 31.53 -20.13 21.51
CA LYS A 552 31.73 -19.21 20.38
C LYS A 552 31.20 -17.82 20.68
N ILE A 553 30.01 -17.72 21.27
CA ILE A 553 29.42 -16.45 21.73
C ILE A 553 30.28 -15.78 22.80
N GLY A 554 30.82 -16.58 23.75
CA GLY A 554 31.73 -16.09 24.78
C GLY A 554 33.02 -15.50 24.19
N ALA A 555 33.60 -16.17 23.18
CA ALA A 555 34.80 -15.70 22.49
C ALA A 555 34.51 -14.40 21.67
N GLN A 556 33.39 -14.34 20.98
CA GLN A 556 32.97 -13.14 20.27
C GLN A 556 32.73 -11.96 21.23
N SER A 557 32.07 -12.16 22.35
CA SER A 557 31.86 -11.12 23.37
C SER A 557 33.18 -10.57 23.92
N GLN A 558 34.19 -11.40 24.03
CA GLN A 558 35.54 -11.00 24.48
C GLN A 558 36.23 -10.09 23.45
N VAL A 559 36.13 -10.43 22.15
CA VAL A 559 36.65 -9.61 21.04
C VAL A 559 35.94 -8.27 20.96
N ILE A 560 34.61 -8.27 21.08
CA ILE A 560 33.79 -7.04 21.13
C ILE A 560 34.23 -6.14 22.29
N GLY A 561 34.49 -6.70 23.47
CA GLY A 561 34.98 -5.96 24.63
C GLY A 561 36.36 -5.32 24.40
N GLN A 562 37.26 -6.04 23.72
CA GLN A 562 38.60 -5.51 23.39
C GLN A 562 38.52 -4.38 22.35
N LEU A 563 37.73 -4.55 21.27
CA LEU A 563 37.53 -3.52 20.25
C LEU A 563 36.87 -2.26 20.83
N ALA A 564 35.89 -2.41 21.70
CA ALA A 564 35.25 -1.28 22.37
C ALA A 564 36.24 -0.49 23.25
N ALA A 565 37.13 -1.17 23.97
CA ALA A 565 38.16 -0.51 24.78
C ALA A 565 39.20 0.21 23.91
N GLU A 566 39.55 -0.32 22.74
CA GLU A 566 40.48 0.29 21.79
C GLU A 566 39.86 1.53 21.13
N VAL A 567 38.60 1.50 20.74
CA VAL A 567 37.84 2.67 20.24
C VAL A 567 37.81 3.78 21.30
N GLU A 568 37.56 3.46 22.57
CA GLU A 568 37.55 4.46 23.65
C GLU A 568 38.95 5.10 23.87
N THR A 569 40.00 4.30 23.78
CA THR A 569 41.37 4.83 23.90
C THR A 569 41.77 5.71 22.72
N LEU A 570 41.33 5.37 21.52
CA LEU A 570 41.56 6.18 20.31
C LEU A 570 40.72 7.47 20.33
N LYS A 571 39.46 7.42 20.76
CA LYS A 571 38.61 8.62 20.95
C LYS A 571 39.23 9.62 21.93
N LYS A 572 39.84 9.13 23.02
CA LYS A 572 40.58 9.98 23.98
C LYS A 572 41.84 10.61 23.36
N ARG A 573 42.50 9.95 22.40
CA ARG A 573 43.67 10.44 21.69
C ARG A 573 43.37 11.46 20.60
N VAL A 574 42.20 11.35 19.94
CA VAL A 574 41.78 12.25 18.84
C VAL A 574 41.49 13.67 19.29
N GLY A 575 41.23 13.90 20.59
CA GLY A 575 41.14 15.27 21.15
C GLY A 575 42.41 16.10 20.98
N THR A 576 43.51 15.55 20.42
CA THR A 576 44.80 16.22 20.22
C THR A 576 45.36 16.16 18.79
N GLY A 577 44.53 15.81 17.77
CA GLY A 577 44.85 16.02 16.33
C GLY A 577 45.62 14.92 15.60
N SER A 578 45.00 14.27 14.65
CA SER A 578 45.45 14.04 13.26
C SER A 578 44.39 13.28 12.46
N VAL A 579 44.29 13.55 11.16
CA VAL A 579 43.30 12.96 10.22
C VAL A 579 43.41 11.43 10.13
N GLU A 580 44.63 10.91 10.22
CA GLU A 580 44.89 9.45 10.17
C GLU A 580 44.25 8.65 11.34
N GLN A 581 44.13 9.25 12.51
CA GLN A 581 43.51 8.61 13.67
C GLN A 581 41.97 8.59 13.56
N GLY A 582 41.37 9.55 12.86
CA GLY A 582 39.93 9.59 12.58
C GLY A 582 39.50 8.46 11.65
N GLU A 583 40.30 8.14 10.63
CA GLU A 583 40.03 7.02 9.71
C GLU A 583 40.14 5.66 10.39
N ARG A 584 41.10 5.49 11.30
CA ARG A 584 41.26 4.24 12.06
C ARG A 584 40.11 3.99 13.04
N ILE A 585 39.57 5.08 13.65
CA ILE A 585 38.36 4.97 14.51
C ILE A 585 37.17 4.51 13.70
N ARG A 586 36.92 5.10 12.51
CA ARG A 586 35.82 4.69 11.64
C ARG A 586 35.93 3.22 11.21
N GLN A 587 37.12 2.77 10.91
CA GLN A 587 37.36 1.38 10.54
C GLN A 587 37.06 0.42 11.70
N LEU A 588 37.50 0.74 12.91
CA LEU A 588 37.21 -0.08 14.09
C LEU A 588 35.73 -0.02 14.52
N GLU A 589 35.04 1.09 14.30
CA GLU A 589 33.59 1.18 14.52
C GLU A 589 32.83 0.27 13.54
N LEU A 590 33.25 0.20 12.28
CA LEU A 590 32.70 -0.71 11.27
C LEU A 590 32.96 -2.18 11.60
N GLU A 591 34.16 -2.53 12.06
CA GLU A 591 34.50 -3.89 12.51
C GLU A 591 33.69 -4.30 13.76
N LEU A 592 33.44 -3.34 14.67
CA LEU A 592 32.61 -3.55 15.84
C LEU A 592 31.13 -3.77 15.47
N GLU A 593 30.63 -3.06 14.46
CA GLU A 593 29.26 -3.20 13.96
C GLU A 593 29.05 -4.56 13.27
N VAL A 594 30.02 -4.98 12.45
CA VAL A 594 30.03 -6.33 11.84
C VAL A 594 30.12 -7.43 12.89
N ALA A 595 30.86 -7.24 13.98
CA ALA A 595 30.97 -8.23 15.06
C ALA A 595 29.72 -8.31 15.96
N ARG A 596 28.83 -7.31 15.91
CA ARG A 596 27.56 -7.27 16.64
C ARG A 596 26.37 -7.79 15.83
N SER A 597 26.49 -7.80 14.48
CA SER A 597 25.50 -8.38 13.56
C SER A 597 25.65 -9.90 13.47
#